data_2283df7b9469dacff0cf1d521fbccf4a
#
_entry.id   2283df7b9469dacff0cf1d521fbccf4a
#
_cell.length_a   1.000
_cell.length_b   1.000
_cell.length_c   1.000
_cell.angle_alpha   90.00
_cell.angle_beta   90.00
_cell.angle_gamma   90.00
#
_symmetry.space_group_name_H-M   'P 1'
#
loop_
_entity.id
_entity.type
_entity.pdbx_description
1 polymer ?
#
loop_
_entity_poly.entity_id
_entity_poly.type
_entity_poly.pdbx_seq_one_letter_code
_entity_poly.pdbx_strand_id
1 'polypeptide(L)'
;MAHVVTCFVRERGAVLLTRRSDAVGTYQGRWAGVSGYVEGDPDDAGADAWRELREETGLTDAHLELVRAGETLAVDDAEGSFTVHPFLFESDTRDVTPNEELAATEWVDPTAIRDRETVPRLWETWRRVGPTVEIVREDRTHGSAWIAARALEALRDAAAEADADDWDAVASTARALCDARPGMAAIENRVNRVVADAVRAADGADPSPEAVVDRAVDALDAALAADEETAATAVARLRSAEATAVATLSRSGTVREAIGRLNPSRLVVAESRPEREGLDVAEWAADATDAAVTLTTEAALPTALNRYDVDAVLVGADSIAPDGSVANKTGTRILALAARSLGVPVYVVAARDKVRPAGTGDSDGAAPEERSPAGLVYDGDRDVAVHAPTFEV
;
A
#
# COMPACT_ATOMS: atom_id res chain seq x y z
N MET A 1 -28.19 -12.75 19.16
CA MET A 1 -26.77 -12.72 18.83
C MET A 1 -26.36 -11.27 18.93
N ALA A 2 -25.40 -10.94 19.77
CA ALA A 2 -24.93 -9.56 19.89
C ALA A 2 -24.00 -9.22 18.71
N HIS A 3 -24.05 -7.99 18.21
CA HIS A 3 -23.18 -7.49 17.17
C HIS A 3 -22.02 -6.72 17.82
N VAL A 4 -20.79 -6.99 17.39
CA VAL A 4 -19.58 -6.34 17.89
C VAL A 4 -18.67 -5.94 16.71
N VAL A 5 -18.01 -4.81 16.83
CA VAL A 5 -16.95 -4.42 15.91
C VAL A 5 -15.61 -4.97 16.41
N THR A 6 -14.70 -5.29 15.50
CA THR A 6 -13.30 -5.56 15.79
C THR A 6 -12.46 -4.80 14.77
N CYS A 7 -11.74 -3.79 15.24
CA CYS A 7 -10.94 -2.89 14.45
C CYS A 7 -9.46 -3.25 14.56
N PHE A 8 -8.84 -3.56 13.44
CA PHE A 8 -7.39 -3.65 13.32
C PHE A 8 -6.87 -2.30 12.83
N VAL A 9 -5.94 -1.72 13.55
CA VAL A 9 -5.22 -0.53 13.13
C VAL A 9 -3.84 -0.96 12.67
N ARG A 10 -3.48 -0.66 11.42
CA ARG A 10 -2.20 -1.01 10.84
C ARG A 10 -1.34 0.23 10.66
N GLU A 11 -0.07 0.13 11.02
CA GLU A 11 0.95 1.12 10.72
C GLU A 11 2.20 0.37 10.26
N ARG A 12 2.66 0.63 9.02
CA ARG A 12 3.89 0.03 8.44
C ARG A 12 3.96 -1.49 8.56
N GLY A 13 2.84 -2.18 8.33
CA GLY A 13 2.75 -3.65 8.37
C GLY A 13 2.55 -4.26 9.75
N ALA A 14 2.78 -3.52 10.84
CA ALA A 14 2.40 -3.91 12.19
C ALA A 14 0.94 -3.58 12.47
N VAL A 15 0.28 -4.36 13.31
CA VAL A 15 -1.09 -4.10 13.79
C VAL A 15 -1.11 -3.83 15.28
N LEU A 16 -1.99 -2.94 15.69
CA LEU A 16 -2.26 -2.67 17.09
C LEU A 16 -3.08 -3.81 17.68
N LEU A 17 -2.53 -4.52 18.67
CA LEU A 17 -3.29 -5.39 19.54
C LEU A 17 -3.50 -4.72 20.89
N THR A 18 -4.69 -4.92 21.43
CA THR A 18 -5.10 -4.40 22.74
C THR A 18 -5.35 -5.57 23.69
N ARG A 19 -4.89 -5.46 24.94
CA ARG A 19 -5.18 -6.43 25.98
C ARG A 19 -6.33 -5.94 26.82
N ARG A 20 -7.42 -6.69 26.87
CA ARG A 20 -8.63 -6.34 27.58
C ARG A 20 -8.40 -6.30 29.09
N SER A 21 -8.85 -5.24 29.76
CA SER A 21 -8.70 -5.08 31.21
C SER A 21 -9.79 -5.84 31.99
N ASP A 22 -9.76 -5.75 33.32
CA ASP A 22 -10.80 -6.29 34.19
C ASP A 22 -12.08 -5.42 34.21
N ALA A 23 -12.04 -4.25 33.57
CA ALA A 23 -13.20 -3.34 33.47
C ALA A 23 -14.22 -3.82 32.40
N VAL A 24 -13.79 -4.63 31.44
CA VAL A 24 -14.67 -5.14 30.37
C VAL A 24 -15.49 -6.35 30.79
N GLY A 25 -16.66 -6.53 30.16
CA GLY A 25 -17.62 -7.60 30.51
C GLY A 25 -17.24 -9.01 30.05
N THR A 26 -16.40 -9.14 28.98
CA THR A 26 -16.06 -10.43 28.35
C THR A 26 -14.59 -10.54 28.02
N TYR A 27 -14.06 -11.74 27.97
CA TYR A 27 -12.68 -12.07 27.54
C TYR A 27 -11.58 -11.27 28.25
N GLN A 28 -11.73 -11.01 29.58
CA GLN A 28 -10.74 -10.28 30.38
C GLN A 28 -9.34 -10.90 30.25
N GLY A 29 -8.30 -10.04 30.12
CA GLY A 29 -6.92 -10.44 29.98
C GLY A 29 -6.53 -11.01 28.62
N ARG A 30 -7.47 -11.19 27.70
CA ARG A 30 -7.21 -11.65 26.32
C ARG A 30 -6.77 -10.52 25.42
N TRP A 31 -5.97 -10.87 24.41
CA TRP A 31 -5.59 -9.95 23.34
C TRP A 31 -6.69 -9.88 22.25
N ALA A 32 -6.94 -8.70 21.72
CA ALA A 32 -7.94 -8.43 20.70
C ALA A 32 -7.47 -7.29 19.77
N GLY A 33 -8.22 -7.01 18.70
CA GLY A 33 -8.26 -5.67 18.13
C GLY A 33 -9.08 -4.73 19.01
N VAL A 34 -9.15 -3.45 18.71
CA VAL A 34 -10.07 -2.52 19.36
C VAL A 34 -11.50 -2.99 19.10
N SER A 35 -12.31 -3.19 20.14
CA SER A 35 -13.57 -3.92 20.00
C SER A 35 -14.64 -3.43 20.95
N GLY A 36 -15.84 -3.18 20.43
CA GLY A 36 -17.00 -2.80 21.21
C GLY A 36 -18.32 -3.28 20.61
N TYR A 37 -19.43 -3.02 21.32
CA TYR A 37 -20.75 -3.38 20.87
C TYR A 37 -21.25 -2.42 19.79
N VAL A 38 -21.95 -2.98 18.79
CA VAL A 38 -22.75 -2.17 17.87
C VAL A 38 -23.98 -1.67 18.61
N GLU A 39 -24.13 -0.36 18.75
CA GLU A 39 -25.25 0.28 19.44
C GLU A 39 -26.40 0.63 18.51
N GLY A 40 -26.11 0.77 17.22
CA GLY A 40 -27.05 1.18 16.18
C GLY A 40 -27.54 0.01 15.32
N ASP A 41 -27.76 0.32 14.04
CA ASP A 41 -28.08 -0.67 13.02
C ASP A 41 -26.82 -1.48 12.70
N PRO A 42 -26.84 -2.82 12.79
CA PRO A 42 -25.70 -3.65 12.41
C PRO A 42 -25.21 -3.43 10.97
N ASP A 43 -26.05 -2.94 10.07
CA ASP A 43 -25.68 -2.59 8.70
C ASP A 43 -24.82 -1.30 8.63
N ASP A 44 -24.79 -0.49 9.72
CA ASP A 44 -23.98 0.72 9.87
C ASP A 44 -22.91 0.60 10.99
N ALA A 45 -22.40 -0.60 11.22
CA ALA A 45 -21.38 -0.88 12.25
C ALA A 45 -20.08 -0.06 12.11
N GLY A 46 -19.86 0.57 10.94
CA GLY A 46 -18.72 1.46 10.70
C GLY A 46 -18.70 2.68 11.63
N ALA A 47 -19.85 3.24 11.99
CA ALA A 47 -19.93 4.37 12.92
C ALA A 47 -19.45 3.96 14.33
N ASP A 48 -19.82 2.75 14.78
CA ASP A 48 -19.37 2.18 16.05
C ASP A 48 -17.86 1.88 16.01
N ALA A 49 -17.32 1.38 14.89
CA ALA A 49 -15.88 1.16 14.72
C ALA A 49 -15.07 2.46 14.95
N TRP A 50 -15.51 3.58 14.37
CA TRP A 50 -14.91 4.90 14.59
C TRP A 50 -15.03 5.40 16.02
N ARG A 51 -16.18 5.14 16.67
CA ARG A 51 -16.42 5.50 18.06
C ARG A 51 -15.45 4.76 18.99
N GLU A 52 -15.38 3.43 18.88
CA GLU A 52 -14.52 2.59 19.73
C GLU A 52 -13.02 2.94 19.55
N LEU A 53 -12.55 3.14 18.32
CA LEU A 53 -11.19 3.57 18.09
C LEU A 53 -10.85 4.88 18.81
N ARG A 54 -11.76 5.86 18.75
CA ARG A 54 -11.57 7.15 19.43
C ARG A 54 -11.61 7.02 20.94
N GLU A 55 -12.52 6.23 21.47
CA GLU A 55 -12.73 6.06 22.91
C GLU A 55 -11.63 5.21 23.56
N GLU A 56 -11.24 4.11 22.93
CA GLU A 56 -10.26 3.19 23.50
C GLU A 56 -8.81 3.61 23.24
N THR A 57 -8.51 4.30 22.14
CA THR A 57 -7.12 4.57 21.72
C THR A 57 -6.77 6.05 21.57
N GLY A 58 -7.78 6.93 21.55
CA GLY A 58 -7.60 8.35 21.26
C GLY A 58 -7.28 8.68 19.79
N LEU A 59 -7.20 7.67 18.90
CA LEU A 59 -6.98 7.87 17.48
C LEU A 59 -8.26 8.42 16.82
N THR A 60 -8.08 9.37 15.91
CA THR A 60 -9.17 10.05 15.21
C THR A 60 -8.99 9.98 13.70
N ASP A 61 -9.97 10.46 12.96
CA ASP A 61 -9.95 10.64 11.51
C ASP A 61 -8.80 11.52 10.98
N ALA A 62 -8.15 12.30 11.87
CA ALA A 62 -6.92 13.01 11.53
C ALA A 62 -5.72 12.08 11.33
N HIS A 63 -5.75 10.88 11.93
CA HIS A 63 -4.66 9.90 11.93
C HIS A 63 -5.04 8.55 11.33
N LEU A 64 -6.32 8.32 11.05
CA LEU A 64 -6.83 7.05 10.58
C LEU A 64 -7.54 7.18 9.24
N GLU A 65 -7.30 6.21 8.38
CA GLU A 65 -8.05 5.98 7.15
C GLU A 65 -8.70 4.61 7.19
N LEU A 66 -10.00 4.51 6.90
CA LEU A 66 -10.67 3.22 6.77
C LEU A 66 -10.25 2.56 5.44
N VAL A 67 -9.51 1.46 5.55
CA VAL A 67 -9.04 0.68 4.40
C VAL A 67 -10.10 -0.31 3.93
N ARG A 68 -10.77 -1.00 4.89
CA ARG A 68 -11.67 -2.11 4.54
C ARG A 68 -12.64 -2.44 5.68
N ALA A 69 -13.88 -2.74 5.31
CA ALA A 69 -14.82 -3.52 6.09
C ALA A 69 -14.88 -4.95 5.52
N GLY A 70 -14.73 -5.95 6.36
CA GLY A 70 -14.75 -7.36 5.96
C GLY A 70 -16.12 -7.99 6.15
N GLU A 71 -16.28 -9.21 5.61
CA GLU A 71 -17.48 -10.02 5.88
C GLU A 71 -17.57 -10.40 7.36
N THR A 72 -18.80 -10.40 7.89
CA THR A 72 -19.05 -10.73 9.28
C THR A 72 -18.67 -12.18 9.62
N LEU A 73 -18.36 -12.41 10.89
CA LEU A 73 -17.96 -13.70 11.42
C LEU A 73 -18.77 -14.04 12.65
N ALA A 74 -19.42 -15.22 12.67
CA ALA A 74 -20.12 -15.70 13.86
C ALA A 74 -19.13 -16.34 14.85
N VAL A 75 -19.26 -16.00 16.13
CA VAL A 75 -18.48 -16.57 17.24
C VAL A 75 -19.48 -17.04 18.31
N ASP A 76 -19.46 -18.32 18.63
CA ASP A 76 -20.28 -18.93 19.68
C ASP A 76 -19.35 -19.67 20.66
N ASP A 77 -19.40 -19.26 21.93
CA ASP A 77 -18.63 -19.91 23.00
C ASP A 77 -19.27 -19.74 24.38
N ALA A 78 -18.50 -19.96 25.45
CA ALA A 78 -18.99 -19.86 26.81
C ALA A 78 -19.36 -18.44 27.26
N GLU A 79 -18.78 -17.40 26.63
CA GLU A 79 -19.04 -15.98 26.91
C GLU A 79 -20.30 -15.47 26.17
N GLY A 80 -20.73 -16.17 25.11
CA GLY A 80 -21.94 -15.83 24.36
C GLY A 80 -21.89 -16.10 22.87
N SER A 81 -22.92 -15.56 22.19
CA SER A 81 -23.04 -15.64 20.73
C SER A 81 -22.89 -14.23 20.13
N PHE A 82 -21.89 -14.04 19.29
CA PHE A 82 -21.54 -12.76 18.70
C PHE A 82 -21.49 -12.83 17.17
N THR A 83 -21.89 -11.75 16.52
CA THR A 83 -21.58 -11.46 15.12
C THR A 83 -20.50 -10.38 15.11
N VAL A 84 -19.30 -10.75 14.70
CA VAL A 84 -18.14 -9.85 14.61
C VAL A 84 -18.14 -9.14 13.27
N HIS A 85 -18.02 -7.81 13.28
CA HIS A 85 -17.83 -6.95 12.11
C HIS A 85 -16.37 -6.50 12.06
N PRO A 86 -15.55 -7.06 11.18
CA PRO A 86 -14.12 -6.73 11.10
C PRO A 86 -13.88 -5.48 10.28
N PHE A 87 -12.99 -4.62 10.77
CA PHE A 87 -12.54 -3.41 10.08
C PHE A 87 -11.02 -3.33 10.08
N LEU A 88 -10.44 -2.82 9.00
CA LEU A 88 -9.03 -2.47 8.90
C LEU A 88 -8.88 -0.97 8.66
N PHE A 89 -8.09 -0.34 9.51
CA PHE A 89 -7.69 1.06 9.38
C PHE A 89 -6.18 1.14 9.16
N GLU A 90 -5.75 2.10 8.36
CA GLU A 90 -4.35 2.52 8.26
C GLU A 90 -4.14 3.71 9.18
N SER A 91 -3.02 3.75 9.90
CA SER A 91 -2.62 4.86 10.77
C SER A 91 -1.31 5.47 10.28
N ASP A 92 -1.17 6.78 10.44
CA ASP A 92 0.09 7.50 10.23
C ASP A 92 0.92 7.65 11.52
N THR A 93 0.42 7.13 12.64
CA THR A 93 1.05 7.23 13.96
C THR A 93 0.91 5.94 14.77
N ARG A 94 1.85 5.70 15.68
CA ARG A 94 1.77 4.67 16.73
C ARG A 94 1.40 5.22 18.09
N ASP A 95 1.18 6.52 18.20
CA ASP A 95 0.86 7.17 19.46
C ASP A 95 -0.59 6.91 19.83
N VAL A 96 -0.81 6.01 20.80
CA VAL A 96 -2.13 5.66 21.32
C VAL A 96 -2.26 6.06 22.77
N THR A 97 -3.45 6.49 23.16
CA THR A 97 -3.80 6.83 24.54
C THR A 97 -4.89 5.86 25.00
N PRO A 98 -4.51 4.71 25.59
CA PRO A 98 -5.49 3.71 26.00
C PRO A 98 -6.38 4.23 27.14
N ASN A 99 -7.66 3.84 27.08
CA ASN A 99 -8.61 4.08 28.16
C ASN A 99 -8.55 2.97 29.24
N GLU A 100 -9.47 2.97 30.19
CA GLU A 100 -9.55 2.00 31.28
C GLU A 100 -9.93 0.57 30.86
N GLU A 101 -10.47 0.40 29.67
CA GLU A 101 -10.83 -0.92 29.11
C GLU A 101 -9.63 -1.69 28.58
N LEU A 102 -8.52 -1.00 28.36
CA LEU A 102 -7.28 -1.56 27.83
C LEU A 102 -6.21 -1.68 28.92
N ALA A 103 -5.85 -2.92 29.28
CA ALA A 103 -4.76 -3.17 30.22
C ALA A 103 -3.37 -2.99 29.59
N ALA A 104 -3.25 -3.15 28.27
CA ALA A 104 -2.01 -2.96 27.52
C ALA A 104 -2.33 -2.76 26.04
N THR A 105 -1.41 -2.14 25.33
CA THR A 105 -1.42 -2.02 23.86
C THR A 105 -0.04 -2.39 23.32
N GLU A 106 0.00 -3.04 22.15
CA GLU A 106 1.24 -3.46 21.53
C GLU A 106 1.10 -3.46 20.00
N TRP A 107 2.09 -2.88 19.31
CA TRP A 107 2.21 -2.97 17.86
C TRP A 107 3.02 -4.21 17.51
N VAL A 108 2.41 -5.14 16.79
CA VAL A 108 3.00 -6.44 16.49
C VAL A 108 2.83 -6.81 15.03
N ASP A 109 3.64 -7.73 14.55
CA ASP A 109 3.32 -8.44 13.31
C ASP A 109 1.99 -9.20 13.47
N PRO A 110 1.06 -9.13 12.49
CA PRO A 110 -0.24 -9.81 12.60
C PRO A 110 -0.16 -11.31 12.91
N THR A 111 0.91 -12.00 12.48
CA THR A 111 1.07 -13.43 12.76
C THR A 111 1.21 -13.75 14.25
N ALA A 112 1.67 -12.77 15.06
CA ALA A 112 1.71 -12.88 16.52
C ALA A 112 0.33 -13.12 17.16
N ILE A 113 -0.77 -12.87 16.44
CA ILE A 113 -2.13 -13.23 16.86
C ILE A 113 -2.24 -14.73 17.13
N ARG A 114 -1.53 -15.55 16.35
CA ARG A 114 -1.60 -17.02 16.44
C ARG A 114 -0.92 -17.60 17.69
N ASP A 115 0.06 -16.87 18.23
CA ASP A 115 0.88 -17.31 19.37
C ASP A 115 0.41 -16.72 20.71
N ARG A 116 -0.64 -15.89 20.69
CA ARG A 116 -1.14 -15.19 21.88
C ARG A 116 -2.46 -15.79 22.37
N GLU A 117 -2.73 -15.60 23.65
CA GLU A 117 -4.05 -15.84 24.21
C GLU A 117 -5.01 -14.72 23.77
N THR A 118 -5.69 -14.94 22.65
CA THR A 118 -6.59 -13.96 22.05
C THR A 118 -8.06 -14.23 22.34
N VAL A 119 -8.92 -13.27 22.04
CA VAL A 119 -10.36 -13.53 21.88
C VAL A 119 -10.57 -14.57 20.78
N PRO A 120 -11.66 -15.37 20.85
CA PRO A 120 -11.90 -16.45 19.89
C PRO A 120 -11.92 -15.96 18.44
N ARG A 121 -11.28 -16.73 17.57
CA ARG A 121 -11.26 -16.52 16.13
C ARG A 121 -10.67 -15.18 15.67
N LEU A 122 -9.81 -14.54 16.49
CA LEU A 122 -9.20 -13.25 16.14
C LEU A 122 -8.37 -13.32 14.84
N TRP A 123 -7.61 -14.42 14.61
CA TRP A 123 -6.87 -14.64 13.38
C TRP A 123 -7.81 -14.72 12.15
N GLU A 124 -8.91 -15.47 12.26
CA GLU A 124 -9.90 -15.53 11.19
C GLU A 124 -10.56 -14.17 10.93
N THR A 125 -10.77 -13.38 11.98
CA THR A 125 -11.26 -11.99 11.88
C THR A 125 -10.27 -11.12 11.12
N TRP A 126 -8.95 -11.22 11.43
CA TRP A 126 -7.88 -10.55 10.68
C TRP A 126 -7.90 -10.95 9.20
N ARG A 127 -8.03 -12.25 8.90
CA ARG A 127 -8.02 -12.74 7.51
C ARG A 127 -9.19 -12.22 6.66
N ARG A 128 -10.26 -11.68 7.28
CA ARG A 128 -11.37 -11.03 6.57
C ARG A 128 -11.04 -9.63 6.04
N VAL A 129 -10.06 -8.98 6.64
CA VAL A 129 -9.67 -7.60 6.30
C VAL A 129 -8.21 -7.46 5.88
N GLY A 130 -7.36 -8.41 6.22
CA GLY A 130 -5.95 -8.44 5.87
C GLY A 130 -5.69 -8.56 4.37
N PRO A 131 -4.45 -8.35 3.92
CA PRO A 131 -4.09 -8.42 2.51
C PRO A 131 -4.20 -9.84 1.94
N THR A 132 -4.62 -9.93 0.68
CA THR A 132 -4.76 -11.18 -0.08
C THR A 132 -4.23 -11.00 -1.50
N VAL A 133 -4.03 -12.10 -2.23
CA VAL A 133 -3.68 -12.08 -3.65
C VAL A 133 -4.68 -11.27 -4.47
N GLU A 134 -5.97 -11.38 -4.14
CA GLU A 134 -7.05 -10.67 -4.84
C GLU A 134 -6.95 -9.16 -4.65
N ILE A 135 -6.68 -8.72 -3.41
CA ILE A 135 -6.46 -7.31 -3.08
C ILE A 135 -5.29 -6.74 -3.88
N VAL A 136 -4.17 -7.47 -3.96
CA VAL A 136 -2.99 -7.07 -4.75
C VAL A 136 -3.35 -6.97 -6.25
N ARG A 137 -4.15 -7.91 -6.75
CA ARG A 137 -4.57 -7.95 -8.17
C ARG A 137 -5.50 -6.80 -8.53
N GLU A 138 -6.45 -6.49 -7.66
CA GLU A 138 -7.55 -5.56 -7.93
C GLU A 138 -7.25 -4.11 -7.55
N ASP A 139 -6.22 -3.86 -6.76
CA ASP A 139 -5.89 -2.49 -6.32
C ASP A 139 -5.59 -1.59 -7.52
N ARG A 140 -6.35 -0.52 -7.64
CA ARG A 140 -6.21 0.55 -8.64
C ARG A 140 -6.05 1.92 -7.98
N THR A 141 -6.00 1.94 -6.65
CA THR A 141 -5.99 3.16 -5.85
C THR A 141 -4.61 3.51 -5.30
N HIS A 142 -3.65 2.57 -5.30
CA HIS A 142 -2.33 2.78 -4.72
C HIS A 142 -1.19 2.61 -5.74
N GLY A 143 -0.03 3.17 -5.41
CA GLY A 143 1.19 3.01 -6.21
C GLY A 143 1.89 1.67 -5.99
N SER A 144 2.80 1.30 -6.92
CA SER A 144 3.47 0.00 -6.94
C SER A 144 4.29 -0.32 -5.67
N ALA A 145 4.82 0.68 -4.97
CA ALA A 145 5.53 0.48 -3.70
C ALA A 145 4.60 -0.05 -2.59
N TRP A 146 3.42 0.58 -2.45
CA TRP A 146 2.39 0.18 -1.49
C TRP A 146 1.82 -1.20 -1.82
N ILE A 147 1.47 -1.45 -3.09
CA ILE A 147 0.92 -2.74 -3.53
C ILE A 147 1.95 -3.87 -3.31
N ALA A 148 3.24 -3.61 -3.56
CA ALA A 148 4.30 -4.59 -3.32
C ALA A 148 4.51 -4.89 -1.81
N ALA A 149 4.29 -3.92 -0.92
CA ALA A 149 4.26 -4.16 0.52
C ALA A 149 3.08 -5.08 0.90
N ARG A 150 1.88 -4.83 0.34
CA ARG A 150 0.71 -5.72 0.53
C ARG A 150 0.93 -7.13 0.01
N ALA A 151 1.71 -7.30 -1.06
CA ALA A 151 2.08 -8.61 -1.56
C ALA A 151 2.97 -9.39 -0.56
N LEU A 152 3.92 -8.73 0.10
CA LEU A 152 4.72 -9.33 1.16
C LEU A 152 3.87 -9.75 2.36
N GLU A 153 2.95 -8.89 2.79
CA GLU A 153 2.02 -9.21 3.88
C GLU A 153 1.10 -10.38 3.52
N ALA A 154 0.57 -10.42 2.29
CA ALA A 154 -0.26 -11.52 1.84
C ALA A 154 0.52 -12.86 1.80
N LEU A 155 1.79 -12.82 1.39
CA LEU A 155 2.66 -13.99 1.41
C LEU A 155 2.95 -14.45 2.84
N ARG A 156 3.28 -13.52 3.74
CA ARG A 156 3.49 -13.77 5.17
C ARG A 156 2.29 -14.46 5.80
N ASP A 157 1.10 -13.87 5.61
CA ASP A 157 -0.14 -14.37 6.22
C ASP A 157 -0.52 -15.74 5.67
N ALA A 158 -0.33 -15.98 4.36
CA ALA A 158 -0.57 -17.28 3.75
C ALA A 158 0.44 -18.34 4.25
N ALA A 159 1.70 -17.97 4.41
CA ALA A 159 2.70 -18.86 4.97
C ALA A 159 2.42 -19.19 6.45
N ALA A 160 1.93 -18.21 7.23
CA ALA A 160 1.52 -18.46 8.61
C ALA A 160 0.31 -19.41 8.73
N GLU A 161 -0.57 -19.46 7.74
CA GLU A 161 -1.72 -20.38 7.71
C GLU A 161 -1.36 -21.80 7.23
N ALA A 162 -0.32 -21.94 6.43
CA ALA A 162 0.08 -23.22 5.87
C ALA A 162 0.50 -24.20 6.97
N ASP A 163 0.21 -25.49 6.76
CA ASP A 163 0.75 -26.55 7.59
C ASP A 163 2.28 -26.59 7.45
N ALA A 164 2.97 -27.06 8.49
CA ALA A 164 4.44 -26.99 8.57
C ALA A 164 5.18 -27.68 7.40
N ASP A 165 4.53 -28.63 6.73
CA ASP A 165 5.04 -29.38 5.59
C ASP A 165 4.37 -29.00 4.25
N ASP A 166 3.46 -28.01 4.24
CA ASP A 166 2.76 -27.56 3.02
C ASP A 166 3.49 -26.41 2.30
N TRP A 167 4.71 -26.72 1.83
CA TRP A 167 5.46 -25.79 0.98
C TRP A 167 4.74 -25.45 -0.32
N ASP A 168 3.99 -26.38 -0.89
CA ASP A 168 3.32 -26.20 -2.17
C ASP A 168 2.25 -25.09 -2.13
N ALA A 169 1.53 -24.97 -1.01
CA ALA A 169 0.56 -23.89 -0.79
C ALA A 169 1.25 -22.53 -0.79
N VAL A 170 2.38 -22.39 -0.09
CA VAL A 170 3.17 -21.15 -0.04
C VAL A 170 3.73 -20.81 -1.41
N ALA A 171 4.32 -21.78 -2.12
CA ALA A 171 4.87 -21.58 -3.45
C ALA A 171 3.77 -21.21 -4.48
N SER A 172 2.57 -21.77 -4.34
CA SER A 172 1.41 -21.41 -5.17
C SER A 172 0.98 -19.96 -4.93
N THR A 173 0.90 -19.53 -3.67
CA THR A 173 0.58 -18.14 -3.31
C THR A 173 1.63 -17.18 -3.85
N ALA A 174 2.93 -17.50 -3.71
CA ALA A 174 4.01 -16.68 -4.24
C ALA A 174 3.90 -16.48 -5.76
N ARG A 175 3.62 -17.55 -6.53
CA ARG A 175 3.38 -17.45 -7.98
C ARG A 175 2.17 -16.58 -8.29
N ALA A 176 1.05 -16.79 -7.59
CA ALA A 176 -0.16 -16.01 -7.79
C ALA A 176 0.03 -14.50 -7.50
N LEU A 177 0.89 -14.15 -6.53
CA LEU A 177 1.28 -12.76 -6.25
C LEU A 177 2.14 -12.17 -7.36
N CYS A 178 3.14 -12.91 -7.88
CA CYS A 178 3.95 -12.48 -9.01
C CYS A 178 3.08 -12.23 -10.27
N ASP A 179 2.10 -13.09 -10.51
CA ASP A 179 1.19 -13.02 -11.66
C ASP A 179 0.08 -11.95 -11.48
N ALA A 180 -0.13 -11.45 -10.26
CA ALA A 180 -1.22 -10.52 -9.97
C ALA A 180 -1.07 -9.17 -10.70
N ARG A 181 0.17 -8.64 -10.78
CA ARG A 181 0.48 -7.33 -11.36
C ARG A 181 1.83 -7.39 -12.11
N PRO A 182 1.87 -8.03 -13.29
CA PRO A 182 3.12 -8.31 -14.00
C PRO A 182 3.87 -7.05 -14.49
N GLY A 183 3.19 -5.90 -14.58
CA GLY A 183 3.81 -4.59 -14.86
C GLY A 183 4.65 -4.03 -13.71
N MET A 184 4.44 -4.52 -12.48
CA MET A 184 5.07 -3.99 -11.25
C MET A 184 6.24 -4.87 -10.80
N ALA A 185 7.45 -4.58 -11.26
CA ALA A 185 8.65 -5.38 -10.96
C ALA A 185 8.93 -5.53 -9.46
N ALA A 186 8.54 -4.58 -8.63
CA ALA A 186 8.77 -4.65 -7.18
C ALA A 186 8.06 -5.84 -6.52
N ILE A 187 6.87 -6.24 -7.00
CA ILE A 187 6.14 -7.39 -6.46
C ILE A 187 6.93 -8.67 -6.73
N GLU A 188 7.25 -8.91 -8.02
CA GLU A 188 8.00 -10.09 -8.44
C GLU A 188 9.36 -10.18 -7.72
N ASN A 189 10.12 -9.09 -7.68
CA ASN A 189 11.44 -9.07 -7.07
C ASN A 189 11.40 -9.31 -5.56
N ARG A 190 10.45 -8.71 -4.84
CA ARG A 190 10.32 -8.86 -3.38
C ARG A 190 9.83 -10.24 -3.01
N VAL A 191 8.78 -10.75 -3.65
CA VAL A 191 8.23 -12.09 -3.42
C VAL A 191 9.27 -13.17 -3.73
N ASN A 192 9.92 -13.10 -4.90
CA ASN A 192 10.95 -14.08 -5.29
C ASN A 192 12.15 -14.04 -4.35
N ARG A 193 12.55 -12.87 -3.83
CA ARG A 193 13.64 -12.76 -2.85
C ARG A 193 13.29 -13.49 -1.55
N VAL A 194 12.09 -13.25 -1.01
CA VAL A 194 11.62 -13.94 0.22
C VAL A 194 11.66 -15.46 0.04
N VAL A 195 11.08 -15.96 -1.05
CA VAL A 195 11.07 -17.40 -1.36
C VAL A 195 12.47 -17.95 -1.52
N ALA A 196 13.34 -17.26 -2.28
CA ALA A 196 14.72 -17.68 -2.49
C ALA A 196 15.55 -17.66 -1.20
N ASP A 197 15.30 -16.73 -0.30
CA ASP A 197 15.98 -16.62 0.99
C ASP A 197 15.52 -17.75 1.93
N ALA A 198 14.24 -18.10 1.93
CA ALA A 198 13.72 -19.25 2.67
C ALA A 198 14.30 -20.57 2.16
N VAL A 199 14.36 -20.76 0.83
CA VAL A 199 14.97 -21.95 0.20
C VAL A 199 16.46 -22.05 0.55
N ARG A 200 17.20 -20.95 0.51
CA ARG A 200 18.62 -20.92 0.88
C ARG A 200 18.86 -21.24 2.35
N ALA A 201 18.00 -20.76 3.22
CA ALA A 201 18.09 -21.02 4.66
C ALA A 201 17.83 -22.50 5.02
N ALA A 202 17.10 -23.22 4.18
CA ALA A 202 16.83 -24.65 4.36
C ALA A 202 18.06 -25.57 4.09
N ASP A 203 19.15 -25.04 3.50
CA ASP A 203 20.44 -25.73 3.26
C ASP A 203 20.29 -27.14 2.66
N GLY A 204 19.40 -27.28 1.67
CA GLY A 204 19.13 -28.55 0.96
C GLY A 204 18.03 -29.41 1.59
N ALA A 205 17.42 -29.00 2.68
CA ALA A 205 16.16 -29.55 3.18
C ALA A 205 14.96 -28.88 2.46
N ASP A 206 13.75 -29.38 2.71
CA ASP A 206 12.53 -28.69 2.25
C ASP A 206 12.37 -27.39 3.05
N PRO A 207 12.10 -26.26 2.39
CA PRO A 207 11.90 -24.99 3.07
C PRO A 207 10.58 -25.01 3.88
N SER A 208 10.58 -24.41 5.07
CA SER A 208 9.41 -24.33 5.91
C SER A 208 8.58 -23.06 5.65
N PRO A 209 7.24 -23.12 5.79
CA PRO A 209 6.40 -21.93 5.76
C PRO A 209 6.81 -20.88 6.82
N GLU A 210 7.22 -21.30 8.02
CA GLU A 210 7.69 -20.40 9.09
C GLU A 210 8.90 -19.55 8.63
N ALA A 211 9.86 -20.13 7.89
CA ALA A 211 10.98 -19.38 7.33
C ALA A 211 10.53 -18.31 6.34
N VAL A 212 9.41 -18.52 5.64
CA VAL A 212 8.81 -17.50 4.74
C VAL A 212 8.18 -16.38 5.54
N VAL A 213 7.52 -16.67 6.66
CA VAL A 213 6.97 -15.65 7.57
C VAL A 213 8.07 -14.70 8.01
N ASP A 214 9.16 -15.22 8.58
CA ASP A 214 10.29 -14.42 9.07
C ASP A 214 10.90 -13.56 7.95
N ARG A 215 11.14 -14.18 6.79
CA ARG A 215 11.72 -13.46 5.63
C ARG A 215 10.80 -12.41 5.04
N ALA A 216 9.47 -12.63 5.09
CA ALA A 216 8.51 -11.66 4.60
C ALA A 216 8.43 -10.43 5.53
N VAL A 217 8.52 -10.61 6.84
CA VAL A 217 8.61 -9.52 7.82
C VAL A 217 9.88 -8.70 7.58
N ASP A 218 11.05 -9.36 7.53
CA ASP A 218 12.34 -8.70 7.24
C ASP A 218 12.29 -7.92 5.90
N ALA A 219 11.69 -8.54 4.88
CA ALA A 219 11.59 -7.94 3.55
C ALA A 219 10.64 -6.73 3.52
N LEU A 220 9.57 -6.76 4.31
CA LEU A 220 8.64 -5.64 4.43
C LEU A 220 9.34 -4.43 5.07
N ASP A 221 10.05 -4.63 6.19
CA ASP A 221 10.81 -3.56 6.86
C ASP A 221 11.88 -2.98 5.92
N ALA A 222 12.61 -3.84 5.22
CA ALA A 222 13.63 -3.42 4.25
C ALA A 222 13.01 -2.65 3.07
N ALA A 223 11.81 -3.02 2.63
CA ALA A 223 11.10 -2.36 1.55
C ALA A 223 10.66 -0.94 1.94
N LEU A 224 10.10 -0.78 3.14
CA LEU A 224 9.67 0.50 3.67
C LEU A 224 10.87 1.44 3.88
N ALA A 225 11.98 0.93 4.43
CA ALA A 225 13.22 1.69 4.58
C ALA A 225 13.81 2.12 3.23
N ALA A 226 13.79 1.25 2.21
CA ALA A 226 14.28 1.57 0.88
C ALA A 226 13.45 2.66 0.17
N ASP A 227 12.14 2.69 0.38
CA ASP A 227 11.27 3.72 -0.16
C ASP A 227 11.56 5.09 0.50
N GLU A 228 11.77 5.13 1.82
CA GLU A 228 12.18 6.34 2.55
C GLU A 228 13.58 6.86 2.14
N GLU A 229 14.56 5.96 2.01
CA GLU A 229 15.91 6.29 1.52
C GLU A 229 15.88 6.85 0.10
N THR A 230 15.02 6.29 -0.74
CA THR A 230 14.84 6.74 -2.12
C THR A 230 14.27 8.16 -2.16
N ALA A 231 13.25 8.45 -1.35
CA ALA A 231 12.70 9.79 -1.23
C ALA A 231 13.74 10.80 -0.69
N ALA A 232 14.50 10.42 0.34
CA ALA A 232 15.56 11.25 0.91
C ALA A 232 16.67 11.55 -0.12
N THR A 233 17.04 10.56 -0.93
CA THR A 233 18.02 10.71 -2.02
C THR A 233 17.52 11.67 -3.09
N ALA A 234 16.25 11.58 -3.47
CA ALA A 234 15.63 12.50 -4.42
C ALA A 234 15.65 13.94 -3.91
N VAL A 235 15.28 14.15 -2.63
CA VAL A 235 15.32 15.45 -1.97
C VAL A 235 16.75 16.04 -1.98
N ALA A 236 17.76 15.25 -1.63
CA ALA A 236 19.14 15.70 -1.63
C ALA A 236 19.61 16.14 -3.04
N ARG A 237 19.19 15.41 -4.08
CA ARG A 237 19.49 15.76 -5.48
C ARG A 237 18.80 17.05 -5.92
N LEU A 238 17.52 17.20 -5.61
CA LEU A 238 16.74 18.39 -5.95
C LEU A 238 17.27 19.64 -5.23
N ARG A 239 17.63 19.54 -3.95
CA ARG A 239 18.25 20.63 -3.20
C ARG A 239 19.63 21.01 -3.75
N SER A 240 20.44 20.03 -4.17
CA SER A 240 21.73 20.30 -4.82
C SER A 240 21.57 20.95 -6.19
N ALA A 241 20.44 20.77 -6.85
CA ALA A 241 20.09 21.44 -8.09
C ALA A 241 19.38 22.76 -7.90
N GLU A 242 19.19 23.20 -6.63
CA GLU A 242 18.44 24.40 -6.24
C GLU A 242 17.01 24.43 -6.81
N ALA A 243 16.40 23.23 -7.03
CA ALA A 243 15.08 23.12 -7.59
C ALA A 243 14.02 23.58 -6.56
N THR A 244 13.24 24.58 -6.94
CA THR A 244 12.18 25.18 -6.13
C THR A 244 10.80 25.05 -6.80
N ALA A 245 10.75 24.83 -8.11
CA ALA A 245 9.54 24.58 -8.88
C ALA A 245 9.61 23.19 -9.51
N VAL A 246 8.75 22.28 -9.07
CA VAL A 246 8.76 20.87 -9.47
C VAL A 246 7.50 20.52 -10.23
N ALA A 247 7.60 19.65 -11.25
CA ALA A 247 6.45 19.06 -11.90
C ALA A 247 6.43 17.53 -11.71
N THR A 248 5.23 16.96 -11.59
CA THR A 248 5.00 15.53 -11.45
C THR A 248 3.71 15.09 -12.13
N LEU A 249 3.51 13.77 -12.16
CA LEU A 249 2.25 13.12 -12.55
C LEU A 249 2.03 11.83 -11.73
N SER A 250 0.81 11.34 -11.79
CA SER A 250 0.41 10.09 -11.14
C SER A 250 0.54 10.13 -9.60
N ARG A 251 0.41 8.97 -8.96
CA ARG A 251 0.30 8.82 -7.51
C ARG A 251 1.39 7.89 -6.97
N SER A 252 2.65 8.30 -7.10
CA SER A 252 3.76 7.56 -6.50
C SER A 252 3.95 7.97 -5.03
N GLY A 253 3.84 7.01 -4.09
CA GLY A 253 4.09 7.25 -2.66
C GLY A 253 5.48 7.82 -2.41
N THR A 254 6.52 7.26 -3.03
CA THR A 254 7.92 7.73 -2.90
C THR A 254 8.10 9.16 -3.44
N VAL A 255 7.43 9.51 -4.54
CA VAL A 255 7.45 10.88 -5.09
C VAL A 255 6.71 11.84 -4.17
N ARG A 256 5.52 11.45 -3.67
CA ARG A 256 4.74 12.22 -2.71
C ARG A 256 5.55 12.53 -1.45
N GLU A 257 6.22 11.52 -0.89
CA GLU A 257 7.10 11.69 0.26
C GLU A 257 8.28 12.64 -0.03
N ALA A 258 8.90 12.49 -1.20
CA ALA A 258 9.98 13.40 -1.62
C ALA A 258 9.47 14.84 -1.77
N ILE A 259 8.28 15.08 -2.32
CA ILE A 259 7.65 16.39 -2.44
C ILE A 259 7.37 17.00 -1.06
N GLY A 260 6.78 16.23 -0.13
CA GLY A 260 6.52 16.67 1.24
C GLY A 260 7.80 17.09 1.98
N ARG A 261 8.86 16.29 1.88
CA ARG A 261 10.17 16.60 2.50
C ARG A 261 10.93 17.75 1.82
N LEU A 262 10.76 17.91 0.50
CA LEU A 262 11.37 19.01 -0.24
C LEU A 262 10.68 20.32 0.08
N ASN A 263 9.35 20.31 0.17
CA ASN A 263 8.46 21.45 0.33
C ASN A 263 8.78 22.54 -0.71
N PRO A 264 8.56 22.27 -2.02
CA PRO A 264 8.92 23.21 -3.08
C PRO A 264 8.03 24.46 -3.02
N SER A 265 8.53 25.60 -3.52
CA SER A 265 7.71 26.82 -3.60
C SER A 265 6.56 26.70 -4.61
N ARG A 266 6.71 25.82 -5.60
CA ARG A 266 5.72 25.55 -6.65
C ARG A 266 5.69 24.08 -7.03
N LEU A 267 4.46 23.55 -7.19
CA LEU A 267 4.23 22.21 -7.68
C LEU A 267 3.24 22.23 -8.85
N VAL A 268 3.64 21.68 -9.99
CA VAL A 268 2.77 21.44 -11.15
C VAL A 268 2.45 19.96 -11.22
N VAL A 269 1.17 19.61 -11.15
CA VAL A 269 0.70 18.22 -11.17
C VAL A 269 -0.15 17.98 -12.41
N ALA A 270 0.16 16.95 -13.21
CA ALA A 270 -0.72 16.51 -14.28
C ALA A 270 -1.87 15.66 -13.71
N GLU A 271 -3.08 15.79 -14.30
CA GLU A 271 -4.27 15.08 -13.80
C GLU A 271 -4.18 13.55 -13.90
N SER A 272 -3.31 13.04 -14.76
CA SER A 272 -3.02 11.59 -14.97
C SER A 272 -4.21 10.81 -15.52
N ARG A 273 -4.61 11.15 -16.74
CA ARG A 273 -5.67 10.42 -17.47
C ARG A 273 -5.27 8.94 -17.73
N PRO A 274 -6.25 8.01 -17.78
CA PRO A 274 -7.69 8.26 -17.64
C PRO A 274 -8.21 8.25 -16.20
N GLU A 275 -7.48 7.73 -15.22
CA GLU A 275 -7.91 7.50 -13.83
C GLU A 275 -7.88 8.78 -12.99
N ARG A 276 -7.15 9.81 -13.44
CA ARG A 276 -7.08 11.14 -12.82
C ARG A 276 -6.50 11.15 -11.40
N GLU A 277 -5.63 10.20 -11.06
CA GLU A 277 -5.01 10.10 -9.74
C GLU A 277 -4.10 11.30 -9.38
N GLY A 278 -3.74 12.13 -10.34
CA GLY A 278 -3.03 13.38 -10.07
C GLY A 278 -3.86 14.43 -9.31
N LEU A 279 -5.20 14.28 -9.30
CA LEU A 279 -6.07 15.15 -8.50
C LEU A 279 -5.78 14.97 -7.02
N ASP A 280 -5.78 13.72 -6.55
CA ASP A 280 -5.52 13.39 -5.14
C ASP A 280 -4.15 13.92 -4.68
N VAL A 281 -3.15 13.85 -5.58
CA VAL A 281 -1.81 14.39 -5.31
C VAL A 281 -1.82 15.90 -5.21
N ALA A 282 -2.58 16.59 -6.07
CA ALA A 282 -2.67 18.04 -6.04
C ALA A 282 -3.41 18.53 -4.77
N GLU A 283 -4.51 17.88 -4.40
CA GLU A 283 -5.27 18.19 -3.19
C GLU A 283 -4.42 17.94 -1.93
N TRP A 284 -3.80 16.76 -1.84
CA TRP A 284 -2.89 16.46 -0.74
C TRP A 284 -1.75 17.49 -0.63
N ALA A 285 -1.14 17.86 -1.76
CA ALA A 285 -0.02 18.81 -1.73
C ALA A 285 -0.46 20.22 -1.30
N ALA A 286 -1.68 20.62 -1.66
CA ALA A 286 -2.25 21.91 -1.22
C ALA A 286 -2.49 21.97 0.29
N ASP A 287 -2.79 20.82 0.92
CA ASP A 287 -3.02 20.75 2.36
C ASP A 287 -1.72 20.51 3.15
N ALA A 288 -0.79 19.71 2.61
CA ALA A 288 0.38 19.21 3.33
C ALA A 288 1.67 19.97 3.07
N THR A 289 1.68 20.95 2.15
CA THR A 289 2.87 21.72 1.77
C THR A 289 2.56 23.21 1.64
N ASP A 290 3.62 24.04 1.66
CA ASP A 290 3.51 25.48 1.40
C ASP A 290 3.55 25.81 -0.11
N ALA A 291 3.53 24.80 -0.99
CA ALA A 291 3.68 24.98 -2.42
C ALA A 291 2.50 25.70 -3.05
N ALA A 292 2.76 26.60 -4.01
CA ALA A 292 1.74 27.06 -4.94
C ALA A 292 1.41 25.92 -5.92
N VAL A 293 0.37 25.13 -5.64
CA VAL A 293 -0.02 23.97 -6.43
C VAL A 293 -0.81 24.38 -7.67
N THR A 294 -0.46 23.78 -8.81
CA THR A 294 -1.17 23.98 -10.09
C THR A 294 -1.48 22.60 -10.69
N LEU A 295 -2.76 22.31 -10.88
CA LEU A 295 -3.23 21.12 -11.61
C LEU A 295 -3.31 21.44 -13.10
N THR A 296 -2.87 20.53 -13.97
CA THR A 296 -2.90 20.68 -15.43
C THR A 296 -3.25 19.36 -16.11
N THR A 297 -3.56 19.40 -17.39
CA THR A 297 -3.70 18.18 -18.21
C THR A 297 -2.37 17.81 -18.86
N GLU A 298 -2.19 16.52 -19.26
CA GLU A 298 -0.99 16.08 -19.96
C GLU A 298 -0.71 16.88 -21.24
N ALA A 299 -1.76 17.22 -21.98
CA ALA A 299 -1.65 18.00 -23.21
C ALA A 299 -1.12 19.44 -22.99
N ALA A 300 -1.36 20.01 -21.81
CA ALA A 300 -0.93 21.37 -21.46
C ALA A 300 0.44 21.40 -20.75
N LEU A 301 1.04 20.26 -20.44
CA LEU A 301 2.34 20.18 -19.75
C LEU A 301 3.43 21.04 -20.38
N PRO A 302 3.67 21.04 -21.73
CA PRO A 302 4.73 21.87 -22.28
C PRO A 302 4.54 23.36 -21.97
N THR A 303 3.29 23.85 -22.02
CA THR A 303 2.96 25.23 -21.69
C THR A 303 3.10 25.49 -20.18
N ALA A 304 2.66 24.56 -19.34
CA ALA A 304 2.73 24.68 -17.89
C ALA A 304 4.18 24.70 -17.38
N LEU A 305 5.04 23.79 -17.87
CA LEU A 305 6.46 23.75 -17.51
C LEU A 305 7.16 25.10 -17.78
N ASN A 306 6.91 25.67 -18.98
CA ASN A 306 7.48 26.97 -19.35
C ASN A 306 6.87 28.13 -18.58
N ARG A 307 5.53 28.14 -18.40
CA ARG A 307 4.82 29.24 -17.73
C ARG A 307 5.20 29.40 -16.27
N TYR A 308 5.44 28.31 -15.61
CA TYR A 308 5.69 28.24 -14.17
C TYR A 308 7.17 28.09 -13.84
N ASP A 309 8.06 28.24 -14.83
CA ASP A 309 9.52 28.16 -14.69
C ASP A 309 9.94 26.92 -13.90
N VAL A 310 9.45 25.73 -14.34
CA VAL A 310 9.72 24.47 -13.66
C VAL A 310 11.21 24.12 -13.76
N ASP A 311 11.85 23.89 -12.60
CA ASP A 311 13.28 23.58 -12.49
C ASP A 311 13.59 22.10 -12.67
N ALA A 312 12.63 21.22 -12.28
CA ALA A 312 12.82 19.79 -12.31
C ALA A 312 11.48 19.05 -12.49
N VAL A 313 11.54 17.92 -13.19
CA VAL A 313 10.46 16.93 -13.24
C VAL A 313 10.82 15.77 -12.34
N LEU A 314 9.88 15.34 -11.51
CA LEU A 314 10.03 14.21 -10.59
C LEU A 314 8.95 13.18 -10.87
N VAL A 315 9.32 11.96 -11.25
CA VAL A 315 8.39 10.86 -11.55
C VAL A 315 8.81 9.58 -10.86
N GLY A 316 7.85 8.71 -10.59
CA GLY A 316 8.12 7.35 -10.12
C GLY A 316 8.53 6.41 -11.27
N ALA A 317 8.56 5.11 -10.96
CA ALA A 317 8.62 4.02 -11.92
C ALA A 317 7.84 2.82 -11.38
N ASP A 318 7.26 2.02 -12.27
CA ASP A 318 6.68 0.72 -11.96
C ASP A 318 7.66 -0.40 -12.26
N SER A 319 8.49 -0.24 -13.30
CA SER A 319 9.65 -1.07 -13.54
C SER A 319 10.75 -0.33 -14.29
N ILE A 320 11.99 -0.78 -14.12
CA ILE A 320 13.17 -0.30 -14.84
C ILE A 320 13.82 -1.51 -15.51
N ALA A 321 13.94 -1.48 -16.82
CA ALA A 321 14.56 -2.54 -17.60
C ALA A 321 16.10 -2.52 -17.46
N PRO A 322 16.81 -3.63 -17.79
CA PRO A 322 18.27 -3.70 -17.69
C PRO A 322 19.02 -2.69 -18.57
N ASP A 323 18.40 -2.20 -19.65
CA ASP A 323 18.94 -1.15 -20.51
C ASP A 323 18.73 0.27 -19.99
N GLY A 324 18.04 0.41 -18.85
CA GLY A 324 17.67 1.69 -18.23
C GLY A 324 16.35 2.27 -18.70
N SER A 325 15.62 1.61 -19.59
CA SER A 325 14.26 2.03 -19.98
C SER A 325 13.33 1.96 -18.77
N VAL A 326 12.46 2.95 -18.65
CA VAL A 326 11.56 3.12 -17.50
C VAL A 326 10.11 2.92 -17.95
N ALA A 327 9.42 1.95 -17.36
CA ALA A 327 7.97 1.84 -17.47
C ALA A 327 7.32 2.57 -16.30
N ASN A 328 6.40 3.48 -16.61
CA ASN A 328 5.66 4.25 -15.62
C ASN A 328 4.27 4.60 -16.18
N LYS A 329 3.43 5.22 -15.35
CA LYS A 329 2.08 5.66 -15.72
C LYS A 329 2.09 6.44 -17.06
N THR A 330 1.08 6.13 -17.89
CA THR A 330 0.83 6.86 -19.15
C THR A 330 0.78 8.37 -18.93
N GLY A 331 1.45 9.13 -19.80
CA GLY A 331 1.70 10.56 -19.66
C GLY A 331 3.14 10.90 -19.26
N THR A 332 3.89 9.94 -18.71
CA THR A 332 5.31 10.14 -18.33
C THR A 332 6.16 10.50 -19.54
N ARG A 333 5.96 9.82 -20.68
CA ARG A 333 6.71 10.08 -21.91
C ARG A 333 6.44 11.49 -22.46
N ILE A 334 5.19 11.95 -22.44
CA ILE A 334 4.84 13.30 -22.85
C ILE A 334 5.53 14.32 -21.94
N LEU A 335 5.48 14.11 -20.62
CA LEU A 335 6.13 14.97 -19.64
C LEU A 335 7.65 15.01 -19.85
N ALA A 336 8.29 13.87 -20.05
CA ALA A 336 9.73 13.77 -20.31
C ALA A 336 10.14 14.46 -21.63
N LEU A 337 9.36 14.31 -22.70
CA LEU A 337 9.60 14.98 -23.98
C LEU A 337 9.44 16.51 -23.86
N ALA A 338 8.42 16.96 -23.13
CA ALA A 338 8.21 18.38 -22.85
C ALA A 338 9.38 18.97 -22.05
N ALA A 339 9.78 18.31 -20.96
CA ALA A 339 10.92 18.70 -20.14
C ALA A 339 12.21 18.78 -20.96
N ARG A 340 12.50 17.75 -21.76
CA ARG A 340 13.68 17.71 -22.65
C ARG A 340 13.68 18.89 -23.63
N SER A 341 12.55 19.25 -24.22
CA SER A 341 12.47 20.36 -25.17
C SER A 341 12.77 21.72 -24.53
N LEU A 342 12.58 21.85 -23.23
CA LEU A 342 12.81 23.05 -22.43
C LEU A 342 14.15 23.01 -21.67
N GLY A 343 14.90 21.91 -21.74
CA GLY A 343 16.15 21.72 -21.00
C GLY A 343 15.93 21.47 -19.50
N VAL A 344 14.73 21.08 -19.09
CA VAL A 344 14.38 20.76 -17.70
C VAL A 344 14.80 19.32 -17.38
N PRO A 345 15.57 19.09 -16.31
CA PRO A 345 15.99 17.73 -15.93
C PRO A 345 14.79 16.90 -15.44
N VAL A 346 14.82 15.61 -15.78
CA VAL A 346 13.85 14.61 -15.32
C VAL A 346 14.52 13.66 -14.36
N TYR A 347 13.99 13.52 -13.16
CA TYR A 347 14.43 12.59 -12.14
C TYR A 347 13.41 11.46 -11.98
N VAL A 348 13.87 10.22 -12.18
CA VAL A 348 13.08 9.02 -11.89
C VAL A 348 13.44 8.55 -10.50
N VAL A 349 12.44 8.46 -9.63
CA VAL A 349 12.58 8.12 -8.21
C VAL A 349 12.00 6.73 -7.99
N ALA A 350 12.88 5.76 -7.78
CA ALA A 350 12.49 4.36 -7.66
C ALA A 350 13.44 3.58 -6.75
N ALA A 351 12.88 2.78 -5.86
CA ALA A 351 13.64 1.80 -5.09
C ALA A 351 14.27 0.75 -6.03
N ARG A 352 15.42 0.19 -5.62
CA ARG A 352 16.16 -0.82 -6.40
C ARG A 352 15.31 -2.03 -6.78
N ASP A 353 14.31 -2.36 -5.99
CA ASP A 353 13.41 -3.49 -6.23
C ASP A 353 12.54 -3.31 -7.49
N LYS A 354 12.50 -2.12 -8.08
CA LYS A 354 11.83 -1.86 -9.35
C LYS A 354 12.69 -2.16 -10.58
N VAL A 355 13.98 -2.51 -10.39
CA VAL A 355 14.87 -2.90 -11.47
C VAL A 355 14.67 -4.37 -11.81
N ARG A 356 14.29 -4.67 -13.06
CA ARG A 356 14.14 -6.05 -13.53
C ARG A 356 15.51 -6.72 -13.68
N PRO A 357 15.66 -7.99 -13.25
CA PRO A 357 16.88 -8.76 -13.50
C PRO A 357 17.13 -8.96 -15.00
N ALA A 358 18.39 -9.00 -15.40
CA ALA A 358 18.75 -9.30 -16.79
C ALA A 358 18.34 -10.75 -17.16
N GLY A 359 17.70 -10.92 -18.32
CA GLY A 359 17.26 -12.25 -18.81
C GLY A 359 15.87 -12.69 -18.31
N THR A 360 15.18 -11.88 -17.52
CA THR A 360 13.77 -12.09 -17.18
C THR A 360 12.91 -11.25 -18.11
N GLY A 361 12.29 -11.85 -19.10
CA GLY A 361 11.32 -11.18 -19.97
C GLY A 361 11.55 -11.44 -21.45
N ASP A 362 10.47 -11.33 -22.21
CA ASP A 362 10.47 -11.37 -23.65
C ASP A 362 11.44 -10.32 -24.22
N SER A 363 12.09 -10.68 -25.31
CA SER A 363 13.18 -9.98 -25.99
C SER A 363 12.89 -8.53 -26.42
N ASP A 364 11.75 -7.98 -26.11
CA ASP A 364 11.33 -6.62 -26.52
C ASP A 364 11.23 -5.61 -25.35
N GLY A 365 11.56 -5.99 -24.11
CA GLY A 365 11.55 -5.02 -22.97
C GLY A 365 10.17 -4.41 -22.63
N ALA A 366 9.11 -4.85 -23.30
CA ALA A 366 7.78 -4.37 -23.06
C ALA A 366 7.26 -4.92 -21.73
N ALA A 367 6.90 -4.03 -20.80
CA ALA A 367 6.07 -4.42 -19.68
C ALA A 367 4.75 -5.01 -20.20
N PRO A 368 4.21 -6.09 -19.57
CA PRO A 368 2.90 -6.61 -19.96
C PRO A 368 1.89 -5.47 -20.04
N GLU A 369 1.10 -5.45 -21.11
CA GLU A 369 0.14 -4.38 -21.36
C GLU A 369 -1.00 -4.46 -20.34
N GLU A 370 -0.89 -3.68 -19.27
CA GLU A 370 -2.01 -3.43 -18.36
C GLU A 370 -2.84 -2.27 -18.93
N ARG A 371 -4.17 -2.43 -18.97
CA ARG A 371 -5.07 -1.41 -19.53
C ARG A 371 -6.00 -0.87 -18.47
N SER A 372 -6.15 0.44 -18.48
CA SER A 372 -7.18 1.13 -17.71
C SER A 372 -8.57 0.82 -18.29
N PRO A 373 -9.65 0.83 -17.46
CA PRO A 373 -11.01 0.60 -17.93
C PRO A 373 -11.38 1.53 -19.10
N ALA A 374 -11.83 0.94 -20.21
CA ALA A 374 -12.17 1.70 -21.42
C ALA A 374 -13.24 2.78 -21.17
N GLY A 375 -14.19 2.52 -20.25
CA GLY A 375 -15.24 3.46 -19.86
C GLY A 375 -14.74 4.77 -19.26
N LEU A 376 -13.50 4.81 -18.75
CA LEU A 376 -12.89 6.06 -18.28
C LEU A 376 -12.45 7.00 -19.41
N VAL A 377 -12.31 6.46 -20.63
CA VAL A 377 -11.92 7.22 -21.82
C VAL A 377 -13.13 7.50 -22.71
N TYR A 378 -14.01 6.50 -22.85
CA TYR A 378 -15.21 6.59 -23.68
C TYR A 378 -16.36 5.79 -23.07
N ASP A 379 -17.48 6.45 -22.78
CA ASP A 379 -18.71 5.91 -22.20
C ASP A 379 -19.94 6.00 -23.13
N GLY A 380 -19.71 6.34 -24.41
CA GLY A 380 -20.78 6.51 -25.40
C GLY A 380 -21.31 5.18 -25.97
N ASP A 381 -22.51 5.23 -26.59
CA ASP A 381 -23.26 4.08 -27.12
C ASP A 381 -22.75 3.56 -28.49
N ARG A 382 -21.66 4.08 -29.01
CA ARG A 382 -21.12 3.71 -30.33
C ARG A 382 -19.96 2.72 -30.17
N ASP A 383 -19.80 1.85 -31.19
CA ASP A 383 -18.63 0.96 -31.26
C ASP A 383 -17.38 1.77 -31.64
N VAL A 384 -16.63 2.17 -30.60
CA VAL A 384 -15.37 2.91 -30.71
C VAL A 384 -14.29 2.10 -30.00
N ALA A 385 -13.23 1.73 -30.72
CA ALA A 385 -12.08 1.06 -30.11
C ALA A 385 -11.33 2.04 -29.21
N VAL A 386 -11.08 1.65 -27.95
CA VAL A 386 -10.36 2.44 -26.95
C VAL A 386 -8.95 1.87 -26.74
N HIS A 387 -7.94 2.73 -26.84
CA HIS A 387 -6.56 2.44 -26.48
C HIS A 387 -6.22 3.22 -25.22
N ALA A 388 -6.15 2.51 -24.10
CA ALA A 388 -5.93 3.10 -22.76
C ALA A 388 -4.90 2.28 -21.98
N PRO A 389 -3.60 2.32 -22.35
CA PRO A 389 -2.57 1.65 -21.59
C PRO A 389 -2.42 2.33 -20.22
N THR A 390 -2.24 1.54 -19.17
CA THR A 390 -1.96 2.06 -17.82
C THR A 390 -0.53 2.56 -17.72
N PHE A 391 0.40 1.81 -18.33
CA PHE A 391 1.83 2.12 -18.33
C PHE A 391 2.37 2.32 -19.73
N GLU A 392 3.46 3.07 -19.83
CA GLU A 392 4.23 3.27 -21.06
C GLU A 392 5.74 3.27 -20.77
N VAL A 393 6.58 3.03 -21.78
CA VAL A 393 8.05 3.02 -21.71
C VAL A 393 8.62 4.25 -22.40
#